data_6c1f80205086147fe86ba63d708b4ad6
#
_entry.id   6c1f80205086147fe86ba63d708b4ad6
#
_cell.length_a   1.000
_cell.length_b   1.000
_cell.length_c   1.000
_cell.angle_alpha   90.00
_cell.angle_beta   90.00
_cell.angle_gamma   90.00
#
_symmetry.space_group_name_H-M   'P 1'
#
loop_
_entity.id
_entity.type
_entity.pdbx_description
1 polymer ?
#
loop_
_entity_poly.entity_id
_entity_poly.type
_entity_poly.pdbx_seq_one_letter_code
_entity_poly.pdbx_strand_id
1 'polypeptide(L)'
;MDYETLSNCFVGVFQHYKNETRKVFIVHRLQNDFKKLVEFLLDNVKKEEWHISYNGLAFDSQITQYIILKHEKLSEMPAEKIAQELYKKAQKIIERQDGKEFLEYPERELSISQIDLFKLNHWDNPAKRSSLKWIQFSMDWHNLLD
;
A
#
# COMPACT_ATOMS: atom_id res chain seq x y z
N MET A 1 -0.75 -7.05 -1.54
CA MET A 1 0.35 -6.07 -1.38
C MET A 1 0.28 -5.46 0.00
N ASP A 2 1.42 -4.96 0.46
CA ASP A 2 1.55 -4.35 1.78
C ASP A 2 2.73 -3.37 1.80
N TYR A 3 2.59 -2.25 2.52
CA TYR A 3 3.64 -1.25 2.70
C TYR A 3 3.97 -1.02 4.17
N GLU A 4 5.27 -0.93 4.45
CA GLU A 4 5.79 -0.50 5.74
C GLU A 4 6.50 0.85 5.59
N THR A 5 6.07 1.84 6.35
CA THR A 5 6.59 3.19 6.29
C THR A 5 7.23 3.60 7.62
N LEU A 6 8.53 3.79 7.61
CA LEU A 6 9.31 4.32 8.72
C LEU A 6 9.96 5.63 8.30
N SER A 7 10.37 6.44 9.27
CA SER A 7 10.97 7.77 9.00
C SER A 7 12.24 7.72 8.14
N ASN A 8 12.93 6.60 8.12
CA ASN A 8 14.19 6.40 7.40
C ASN A 8 14.19 5.18 6.46
N CYS A 9 13.07 4.48 6.36
CA CYS A 9 12.94 3.28 5.54
C CYS A 9 11.51 3.14 5.02
N PHE A 10 11.39 2.74 3.76
CA PHE A 10 10.14 2.32 3.15
C PHE A 10 10.33 0.93 2.56
N VAL A 11 9.36 0.06 2.80
CA VAL A 11 9.34 -1.30 2.24
C VAL A 11 8.01 -1.55 1.56
N GLY A 12 8.06 -2.03 0.34
CA GLY A 12 6.87 -2.50 -0.40
C GLY A 12 7.00 -3.99 -0.70
N VAL A 13 5.97 -4.75 -0.36
CA VAL A 13 5.91 -6.20 -0.61
C VAL A 13 4.71 -6.52 -1.50
N PHE A 14 4.98 -7.22 -2.59
CA PHE A 14 3.97 -7.69 -3.52
C PHE A 14 4.12 -9.19 -3.74
N GLN A 15 3.04 -9.92 -3.63
CA GLN A 15 3.00 -11.35 -3.90
C GLN A 15 2.02 -11.63 -5.02
N HIS A 16 2.45 -12.39 -6.01
CA HIS A 16 1.57 -12.82 -7.09
C HIS A 16 0.66 -13.96 -6.59
N TYR A 17 -0.66 -13.81 -6.81
CA TYR A 17 -1.64 -14.71 -6.21
C TYR A 17 -1.60 -16.16 -6.73
N LYS A 18 -1.13 -16.38 -7.98
CA LYS A 18 -1.09 -17.74 -8.58
C LYS A 18 0.18 -18.51 -8.26
N ASN A 19 1.34 -17.86 -8.35
CA ASN A 19 2.65 -18.52 -8.30
C ASN A 19 3.45 -18.18 -7.04
N GLU A 20 2.84 -17.43 -6.11
CA GLU A 20 3.44 -16.99 -4.85
C GLU A 20 4.78 -16.25 -4.98
N THR A 21 5.14 -15.84 -6.20
CA THR A 21 6.36 -15.05 -6.42
C THR A 21 6.26 -13.72 -5.68
N ARG A 22 7.26 -13.42 -4.87
CA ARG A 22 7.33 -12.19 -4.08
C ARG A 22 8.30 -11.20 -4.71
N LYS A 23 7.91 -9.94 -4.73
CA LYS A 23 8.77 -8.81 -5.02
C LYS A 23 8.82 -7.90 -3.80
N VAL A 24 10.03 -7.59 -3.38
CA VAL A 24 10.29 -6.71 -2.24
C VAL A 24 11.10 -5.53 -2.74
N PHE A 25 10.65 -4.33 -2.42
CA PHE A 25 11.33 -3.07 -2.74
C PHE A 25 11.66 -2.34 -1.46
N ILE A 26 12.92 -2.00 -1.29
CA ILE A 26 13.43 -1.31 -0.10
C ILE A 26 14.00 0.04 -0.50
N VAL A 27 13.56 1.09 0.18
CA VAL A 27 14.09 2.45 0.02
C VAL A 27 14.68 2.90 1.35
N HIS A 28 15.97 2.83 1.44
CA HIS A 28 16.76 3.14 2.61
C HIS A 28 18.12 3.68 2.19
N ARG A 29 18.85 4.31 3.08
CA ARG A 29 20.20 4.85 2.82
C ARG A 29 21.16 3.86 2.14
N LEU A 30 21.07 2.58 2.51
CA LEU A 30 21.94 1.52 2.01
C LEU A 30 21.37 0.77 0.79
N GLN A 31 20.09 0.95 0.48
CA GLN A 31 19.42 0.26 -0.63
C GLN A 31 18.31 1.16 -1.18
N ASN A 32 18.37 1.46 -2.47
CA ASN A 32 17.39 2.30 -3.13
C ASN A 32 16.75 1.56 -4.32
N ASP A 33 15.65 0.89 -4.07
CA ASP A 33 14.85 0.22 -5.09
C ASP A 33 13.71 1.10 -5.64
N PHE A 34 13.70 2.41 -5.33
CA PHE A 34 12.56 3.27 -5.68
C PHE A 34 12.25 3.27 -7.18
N LYS A 35 13.27 3.38 -8.03
CA LYS A 35 13.06 3.33 -9.49
C LYS A 35 12.47 2.00 -9.96
N LYS A 36 12.93 0.89 -9.40
CA LYS A 36 12.39 -0.44 -9.69
C LYS A 36 10.93 -0.58 -9.23
N LEU A 37 10.59 0.00 -8.06
CA LEU A 37 9.21 0.06 -7.59
C LEU A 37 8.34 0.87 -8.55
N VAL A 38 8.79 2.04 -8.99
CA VAL A 38 8.07 2.88 -9.95
C VAL A 38 7.83 2.13 -11.27
N GLU A 39 8.87 1.52 -11.83
CA GLU A 39 8.77 0.70 -13.05
C GLU A 39 7.74 -0.42 -12.89
N PHE A 40 7.77 -1.12 -11.76
CA PHE A 40 6.81 -2.17 -11.44
C PHE A 40 5.37 -1.63 -11.36
N LEU A 41 5.15 -0.52 -10.67
CA LEU A 41 3.82 0.08 -10.55
C LEU A 41 3.29 0.58 -11.90
N LEU A 42 4.11 1.24 -12.71
CA LEU A 42 3.72 1.70 -14.04
C LEU A 42 3.45 0.54 -15.00
N ASP A 43 4.18 -0.57 -14.89
CA ASP A 43 3.91 -1.79 -15.64
C ASP A 43 2.55 -2.40 -15.24
N ASN A 44 2.23 -2.41 -13.94
CA ASN A 44 0.93 -2.85 -13.45
C ASN A 44 -0.22 -1.98 -13.97
N VAL A 45 -0.02 -0.66 -14.03
CA VAL A 45 -1.01 0.26 -14.66
C VAL A 45 -1.21 -0.09 -16.14
N LYS A 46 -0.11 -0.28 -16.88
CA LYS A 46 -0.15 -0.61 -18.32
C LYS A 46 -0.83 -1.95 -18.60
N LYS A 47 -0.66 -2.92 -17.70
CA LYS A 47 -1.24 -4.27 -17.82
C LYS A 47 -2.63 -4.38 -17.22
N GLU A 48 -3.15 -3.30 -16.67
CA GLU A 48 -4.46 -3.28 -15.97
C GLU A 48 -4.53 -4.32 -14.85
N GLU A 49 -3.41 -4.52 -14.13
CA GLU A 49 -3.33 -5.44 -13.00
C GLU A 49 -4.14 -4.92 -11.82
N TRP A 50 -4.65 -5.84 -11.02
CA TRP A 50 -5.38 -5.54 -9.78
C TRP A 50 -4.48 -5.75 -8.56
N HIS A 51 -4.52 -4.82 -7.63
CA HIS A 51 -3.91 -5.00 -6.32
C HIS A 51 -4.93 -5.52 -5.31
N ILE A 52 -4.55 -6.54 -4.56
CA ILE A 52 -5.33 -7.09 -3.45
C ILE A 52 -4.64 -6.68 -2.15
N SER A 53 -5.40 -6.14 -1.22
CA SER A 53 -4.90 -5.70 0.08
C SER A 53 -5.98 -5.81 1.16
N TYR A 54 -5.61 -5.62 2.41
CA TYR A 54 -6.54 -5.51 3.53
C TYR A 54 -6.55 -4.07 4.03
N ASN A 55 -7.70 -3.40 3.95
CA ASN A 55 -7.87 -1.96 4.22
C ASN A 55 -6.97 -1.05 3.34
N GLY A 56 -6.53 -1.55 2.21
CA GLY A 56 -5.56 -0.86 1.35
C GLY A 56 -6.16 0.33 0.60
N LEU A 57 -7.46 0.38 0.37
CA LEU A 57 -8.11 1.56 -0.21
C LEU A 57 -7.91 2.82 0.66
N ALA A 58 -7.86 2.63 1.96
CA ALA A 58 -7.66 3.72 2.90
C ALA A 58 -6.18 4.08 3.14
N PHE A 59 -5.23 3.18 2.85
CA PHE A 59 -3.82 3.41 3.13
C PHE A 59 -2.89 3.09 1.94
N ASP A 60 -2.69 1.81 1.61
CA ASP A 60 -1.68 1.40 0.62
C ASP A 60 -1.93 1.98 -0.77
N SER A 61 -3.18 2.01 -1.21
CA SER A 61 -3.53 2.57 -2.52
C SER A 61 -3.29 4.08 -2.59
N GLN A 62 -3.44 4.78 -1.47
CA GLN A 62 -3.17 6.21 -1.37
C GLN A 62 -1.66 6.50 -1.55
N ILE A 63 -0.81 5.65 -0.96
CA ILE A 63 0.65 5.73 -1.12
C ILE A 63 1.03 5.35 -2.56
N THR A 64 0.47 4.26 -3.10
CA THR A 64 0.70 3.84 -4.49
C THR A 64 0.37 4.96 -5.47
N GLN A 65 -0.81 5.58 -5.34
CA GLN A 65 -1.23 6.67 -6.21
C GLN A 65 -0.32 7.89 -6.08
N TYR A 66 0.08 8.23 -4.86
CA TYR A 66 1.05 9.31 -4.63
C TYR A 66 2.40 9.02 -5.32
N ILE A 67 2.92 7.80 -5.22
CA ILE A 67 4.16 7.40 -5.91
C ILE A 67 4.00 7.55 -7.42
N ILE A 68 2.91 7.03 -8.00
CA ILE A 68 2.65 7.12 -9.44
C ILE A 68 2.60 8.57 -9.92
N LEU A 69 1.93 9.45 -9.17
CA LEU A 69 1.79 10.86 -9.54
C LEU A 69 3.05 11.70 -9.33
N LYS A 70 3.92 11.30 -8.41
CA LYS A 70 5.09 12.11 -7.99
C LYS A 70 6.43 11.44 -8.28
N HIS A 71 6.45 10.31 -8.99
CA HIS A 71 7.65 9.49 -9.18
C HIS A 71 8.83 10.25 -9.80
N GLU A 72 8.59 11.16 -10.75
CA GLU A 72 9.66 11.94 -11.38
C GLU A 72 10.40 12.78 -10.34
N LYS A 73 9.66 13.57 -9.56
CA LYS A 73 10.22 14.40 -8.50
C LYS A 73 10.91 13.57 -7.41
N LEU A 74 10.27 12.49 -6.97
CA LEU A 74 10.80 11.61 -5.92
C LEU A 74 12.08 10.91 -6.38
N SER A 75 12.15 10.47 -7.64
CA SER A 75 13.31 9.76 -8.19
C SER A 75 14.59 10.60 -8.25
N GLU A 76 14.48 11.93 -8.20
CA GLU A 76 15.62 12.86 -8.15
C GLU A 76 16.20 13.00 -6.75
N MET A 77 15.50 12.51 -5.72
CA MET A 77 15.89 12.65 -4.33
C MET A 77 16.81 11.49 -3.88
N PRO A 78 17.68 11.72 -2.89
CA PRO A 78 18.36 10.63 -2.19
C PRO A 78 17.37 9.68 -1.50
N ALA A 79 17.73 8.40 -1.36
CA ALA A 79 16.85 7.37 -0.80
C ALA A 79 16.25 7.75 0.58
N GLU A 80 17.05 8.33 1.46
CA GLU A 80 16.55 8.79 2.77
C GLU A 80 15.46 9.86 2.65
N LYS A 81 15.61 10.77 1.70
CA LYS A 81 14.61 11.81 1.44
C LYS A 81 13.32 11.21 0.86
N ILE A 82 13.44 10.23 -0.04
CA ILE A 82 12.29 9.51 -0.57
C ILE A 82 11.54 8.82 0.57
N ALA A 83 12.23 8.06 1.42
CA ALA A 83 11.63 7.39 2.57
C ALA A 83 10.93 8.38 3.51
N GLN A 84 11.56 9.53 3.81
CA GLN A 84 10.96 10.59 4.63
C GLN A 84 9.69 11.18 4.01
N GLU A 85 9.68 11.42 2.69
CA GLU A 85 8.49 11.96 2.00
C GLU A 85 7.35 10.94 1.99
N LEU A 86 7.63 9.66 1.78
CA LEU A 86 6.64 8.59 1.86
C LEU A 86 6.10 8.43 3.29
N TYR A 87 6.96 8.51 4.31
CA TYR A 87 6.56 8.51 5.70
C TYR A 87 5.65 9.69 6.04
N LYS A 88 6.02 10.91 5.65
CA LYS A 88 5.16 12.11 5.84
C LYS A 88 3.82 11.95 5.15
N LYS A 89 3.82 11.35 3.95
CA LYS A 89 2.57 11.06 3.23
C LYS A 89 1.72 10.07 4.01
N ALA A 90 2.30 8.99 4.52
CA ALA A 90 1.61 8.01 5.36
C ALA A 90 0.99 8.66 6.62
N GLN A 91 1.74 9.52 7.32
CA GLN A 91 1.21 10.25 8.47
C GLN A 91 -0.01 11.12 8.12
N LYS A 92 0.05 11.86 7.03
CA LYS A 92 -1.10 12.65 6.56
C LYS A 92 -2.32 11.79 6.22
N ILE A 93 -2.11 10.60 5.64
CA ILE A 93 -3.20 9.65 5.37
C ILE A 93 -3.86 9.19 6.68
N ILE A 94 -3.06 8.86 7.69
CA ILE A 94 -3.54 8.45 9.01
C ILE A 94 -4.30 9.59 9.69
N GLU A 95 -3.75 10.81 9.70
CA GLU A 95 -4.41 12.00 10.25
C GLU A 95 -5.78 12.26 9.60
N ARG A 96 -5.89 12.12 8.29
CA ARG A 96 -7.17 12.26 7.57
C ARG A 96 -8.18 11.18 7.98
N GLN A 97 -7.74 9.94 8.18
CA GLN A 97 -8.60 8.85 8.67
C GLN A 97 -9.11 9.13 10.08
N ASP A 98 -8.23 9.58 10.97
CA ASP A 98 -8.58 9.95 12.35
C ASP A 98 -9.55 11.13 12.39
N GLY A 99 -9.37 12.10 11.50
CA GLY A 99 -10.28 13.23 11.28
C GLY A 99 -11.58 12.87 10.56
N LYS A 100 -11.75 11.61 10.12
CA LYS A 100 -12.89 11.13 9.32
C LYS A 100 -13.08 11.92 8.01
N GLU A 101 -11.99 12.39 7.45
CA GLU A 101 -11.99 13.07 6.16
C GLU A 101 -12.13 12.06 5.00
N PHE A 102 -12.59 12.55 3.86
CA PHE A 102 -12.61 11.75 2.63
C PHE A 102 -11.19 11.37 2.18
N LEU A 103 -11.09 10.24 1.47
CA LEU A 103 -9.83 9.83 0.84
C LEU A 103 -9.32 10.91 -0.10
N GLU A 104 -8.01 11.16 -0.08
CA GLU A 104 -7.40 12.14 -0.98
C GLU A 104 -7.50 11.70 -2.45
N TYR A 105 -7.33 10.39 -2.68
CA TYR A 105 -7.54 9.77 -3.99
C TYR A 105 -8.74 8.83 -3.90
N PRO A 106 -9.93 9.25 -4.38
CA PRO A 106 -11.10 8.39 -4.45
C PRO A 106 -10.82 7.13 -5.28
N GLU A 107 -11.50 6.02 -4.97
CA GLU A 107 -11.29 4.74 -5.64
C GLU A 107 -11.35 4.84 -7.17
N ARG A 108 -12.29 5.64 -7.71
CA ARG A 108 -12.43 5.89 -9.15
C ARG A 108 -11.26 6.63 -9.81
N GLU A 109 -10.40 7.25 -9.03
CA GLU A 109 -9.24 8.04 -9.51
C GLU A 109 -7.93 7.28 -9.36
N LEU A 110 -7.96 6.06 -8.82
CA LEU A 110 -6.78 5.23 -8.67
C LEU A 110 -6.33 4.66 -10.01
N SER A 111 -5.04 4.79 -10.31
CA SER A 111 -4.43 4.26 -11.53
C SER A 111 -4.36 2.73 -11.56
N ILE A 112 -4.36 2.08 -10.40
CA ILE A 112 -4.39 0.63 -10.25
C ILE A 112 -5.65 0.24 -9.51
N SER A 113 -6.46 -0.63 -10.12
CA SER A 113 -7.69 -1.14 -9.52
C SER A 113 -7.40 -1.94 -8.25
N GLN A 114 -8.29 -1.83 -7.26
CA GLN A 114 -8.09 -2.42 -5.93
C GLN A 114 -9.17 -3.44 -5.59
N ILE A 115 -8.77 -4.52 -4.96
CA ILE A 115 -9.66 -5.42 -4.23
C ILE A 115 -9.32 -5.29 -2.75
N ASP A 116 -10.20 -4.66 -1.99
CA ASP A 116 -10.00 -4.47 -0.56
C ASP A 116 -10.76 -5.52 0.24
N LEU A 117 -10.03 -6.47 0.80
CA LEU A 117 -10.59 -7.58 1.56
C LEU A 117 -11.31 -7.12 2.84
N PHE A 118 -10.92 -5.95 3.39
CA PHE A 118 -11.64 -5.36 4.51
C PHE A 118 -13.07 -4.98 4.11
N LYS A 119 -13.27 -4.34 2.94
CA LYS A 119 -14.60 -4.00 2.44
C LYS A 119 -15.41 -5.24 2.10
N LEU A 120 -14.80 -6.24 1.47
CA LEU A 120 -15.48 -7.49 1.15
C LEU A 120 -15.96 -8.24 2.41
N ASN A 121 -15.14 -8.24 3.46
CA ASN A 121 -15.49 -8.90 4.72
C ASN A 121 -16.55 -8.15 5.56
N HIS A 122 -16.75 -6.86 5.30
CA HIS A 122 -17.68 -6.00 6.05
C HIS A 122 -18.79 -5.41 5.17
N TRP A 123 -19.06 -6.00 4.00
CA TRP A 123 -20.04 -5.48 3.05
C TRP A 123 -21.47 -5.42 3.62
N ASP A 124 -21.81 -6.38 4.48
CA ASP A 124 -23.12 -6.53 5.11
C ASP A 124 -23.25 -5.74 6.42
N ASN A 125 -22.14 -5.39 7.05
CA ASN A 125 -22.10 -4.64 8.31
C ASN A 125 -20.91 -3.65 8.39
N PRO A 126 -21.01 -2.48 7.77
CA PRO A 126 -19.94 -1.47 7.77
C PRO A 126 -19.54 -0.97 9.16
N ALA A 127 -20.40 -1.10 10.16
CA ALA A 127 -20.11 -0.70 11.53
C ALA A 127 -19.20 -1.69 12.28
N LYS A 128 -19.15 -2.94 11.82
CA LYS A 128 -18.32 -3.99 12.43
C LYS A 128 -16.93 -3.95 11.83
N ARG A 129 -15.95 -3.55 12.61
CA ARG A 129 -14.54 -3.57 12.22
C ARG A 129 -13.84 -4.78 12.82
N SER A 130 -13.09 -5.52 11.98
CA SER A 130 -12.25 -6.63 12.43
C SER A 130 -10.82 -6.40 11.96
N SER A 131 -9.84 -6.70 12.80
CA SER A 131 -8.44 -6.70 12.37
C SER A 131 -8.16 -7.92 11.48
N LEU A 132 -7.13 -7.82 10.63
CA LEU A 132 -6.68 -8.95 9.82
C LEU A 132 -6.32 -10.17 10.71
N LYS A 133 -5.67 -9.93 11.84
CA LYS A 133 -5.34 -10.95 12.83
C LYS A 133 -6.58 -11.69 13.36
N TRP A 134 -7.66 -10.98 13.66
CA TRP A 134 -8.92 -11.60 14.09
C TRP A 134 -9.54 -12.49 13.01
N ILE A 135 -9.50 -12.04 11.75
CA ILE A 135 -10.01 -12.82 10.62
C ILE A 135 -9.18 -14.10 10.44
N GLN A 136 -7.85 -13.99 10.46
CA GLN A 136 -6.94 -15.14 10.38
C GLN A 136 -7.21 -16.15 11.49
N PHE A 137 -7.40 -15.67 12.72
CA PHE A 137 -7.75 -16.51 13.85
C PHE A 137 -9.11 -17.22 13.65
N SER A 138 -10.14 -16.50 13.21
CA SER A 138 -11.47 -17.07 12.98
C SER A 138 -11.55 -18.05 11.80
N MET A 139 -10.55 -18.02 10.89
CA MET A 139 -10.40 -18.93 9.77
C MET A 139 -9.44 -20.09 10.05
N ASP A 140 -8.99 -20.27 11.30
CA ASP A 140 -7.96 -21.25 11.67
C ASP A 140 -6.68 -21.16 10.81
N TRP A 141 -6.30 -19.92 10.46
CA TRP A 141 -5.12 -19.69 9.63
C TRP A 141 -3.85 -20.14 10.36
N HIS A 142 -3.09 -21.06 9.76
CA HIS A 142 -1.91 -21.68 10.39
C HIS A 142 -0.70 -20.73 10.56
N ASN A 143 -0.66 -19.62 9.86
CA ASN A 143 0.39 -18.60 9.95
C ASN A 143 -0.21 -17.28 10.45
N LEU A 144 -0.55 -17.20 11.74
CA LEU A 144 -1.01 -15.94 12.33
C LEU A 144 0.11 -14.90 12.31
N LEU A 145 -0.24 -13.67 11.94
CA LEU A 145 0.66 -12.53 12.09
C LEU A 145 0.77 -12.17 13.57
N ASP A 146 1.97 -12.03 14.04
CA ASP A 146 2.28 -11.61 15.42
C ASP A 146 2.02 -10.11 15.65
#